data_c9bf8adad4c4cd2ec28869c4464f6b86
#
_entry.id   c9bf8adad4c4cd2ec28869c4464f6b86
#
_cell.length_a   1.000
_cell.length_b   1.000
_cell.length_c   1.000
_cell.angle_alpha   90.00
_cell.angle_beta   90.00
_cell.angle_gamma   90.00
#
_symmetry.space_group_name_H-M   'P 1'
#
loop_
_entity.id
_entity.type
_entity.pdbx_description
1 polymer ?
#
loop_
_entity_poly.entity_id
_entity_poly.type
_entity_poly.pdbx_seq_one_letter_code
_entity_poly.pdbx_strand_id
1 'polypeptide(L)'
;MINISAKDVNFYYGSFHALKNITLGIERNTVTAFIGPSGCGKSTFLRLLNRMNDLIEGTRLSGEIRIDGEDIYGRDVEVVELRKKVGMVFQKPNPFPKTIYENVAYGLRVNGVRDRRLIDERVESSLKGAALWDEVKDKLKKSAFELSGGQQQRLCIARALAVRPSILLMDEPASALDPISTSKIEDLIYELKKEYTIVIVTHNMQQAARVSDRTAFFYMGELVEYDQTQQMFLNPSKEATQNYVT
;
A
#
# COMPACT_ATOMS: atom_id res chain seq x y z
N MET A 1 -18.90 2.72 -2.30
CA MET A 1 -18.97 1.32 -2.84
C MET A 1 -17.74 0.57 -2.36
N ILE A 2 -17.93 -0.65 -1.79
CA ILE A 2 -16.83 -1.47 -1.29
C ILE A 2 -15.97 -1.94 -2.47
N ASN A 3 -14.65 -1.73 -2.36
CA ASN A 3 -13.66 -2.13 -3.35
C ASN A 3 -12.92 -3.40 -2.91
N ILE A 4 -12.57 -3.47 -1.59
CA ILE A 4 -11.93 -4.64 -0.99
C ILE A 4 -12.82 -5.13 0.14
N SER A 5 -13.14 -6.41 0.19
CA SER A 5 -13.84 -7.02 1.32
C SER A 5 -13.09 -8.25 1.82
N ALA A 6 -12.96 -8.35 3.13
CA ALA A 6 -12.46 -9.52 3.82
C ALA A 6 -13.55 -10.06 4.75
N LYS A 7 -13.74 -11.37 4.78
CA LYS A 7 -14.72 -12.03 5.62
C LYS A 7 -14.12 -13.25 6.30
N ASP A 8 -14.13 -13.23 7.64
CA ASP A 8 -13.68 -14.32 8.52
C ASP A 8 -12.26 -14.81 8.18
N VAL A 9 -11.37 -13.87 7.82
CA VAL A 9 -10.02 -14.19 7.38
C VAL A 9 -9.14 -14.61 8.53
N ASN A 10 -8.65 -15.85 8.44
CA ASN A 10 -7.65 -16.40 9.34
C ASN A 10 -6.37 -16.71 8.54
N PHE A 11 -5.23 -16.39 9.11
CA PHE A 11 -3.94 -16.62 8.44
C PHE A 11 -2.92 -17.19 9.41
N TYR A 12 -2.16 -18.16 8.93
CA TYR A 12 -1.18 -18.91 9.73
C TYR A 12 0.19 -18.93 9.05
N TYR A 13 1.23 -18.74 9.86
CA TYR A 13 2.61 -19.07 9.51
C TYR A 13 2.96 -20.39 10.24
N GLY A 14 2.96 -21.53 9.53
CA GLY A 14 3.07 -22.83 10.16
C GLY A 14 1.96 -23.06 11.19
N SER A 15 2.33 -23.21 12.47
CA SER A 15 1.40 -23.32 13.59
C SER A 15 0.98 -21.99 14.21
N PHE A 16 1.68 -20.88 13.89
CA PHE A 16 1.38 -19.58 14.48
C PHE A 16 0.17 -18.93 13.80
N HIS A 17 -0.90 -18.65 14.59
CA HIS A 17 -2.13 -18.00 14.13
C HIS A 17 -1.91 -16.48 14.11
N ALA A 18 -1.53 -15.95 12.96
CA ALA A 18 -1.11 -14.55 12.81
C ALA A 18 -2.28 -13.58 12.63
N LEU A 19 -3.37 -14.01 11.98
CA LEU A 19 -4.59 -13.21 11.81
C LEU A 19 -5.81 -14.07 12.19
N LYS A 20 -6.71 -13.46 12.95
CA LYS A 20 -7.84 -14.16 13.58
C LYS A 20 -9.16 -13.49 13.21
N ASN A 21 -9.98 -14.16 12.39
CA ASN A 21 -11.33 -13.77 12.02
C ASN A 21 -11.46 -12.31 11.54
N ILE A 22 -10.52 -11.84 10.72
CA ILE A 22 -10.54 -10.45 10.21
C ILE A 22 -11.72 -10.30 9.24
N THR A 23 -12.62 -9.38 9.56
CA THR A 23 -13.76 -9.00 8.72
C THR A 23 -13.81 -7.49 8.59
N LEU A 24 -13.62 -6.96 7.36
CA LEU A 24 -13.72 -5.53 7.08
C LEU A 24 -14.01 -5.26 5.60
N GLY A 25 -14.55 -4.06 5.31
CA GLY A 25 -14.78 -3.59 3.94
C GLY A 25 -14.11 -2.24 3.72
N ILE A 26 -13.29 -2.12 2.67
CA ILE A 26 -12.59 -0.89 2.28
C ILE A 26 -13.31 -0.28 1.08
N GLU A 27 -13.66 0.99 1.20
CA GLU A 27 -14.36 1.72 0.16
C GLU A 27 -13.41 2.16 -0.97
N ARG A 28 -13.96 2.27 -2.17
CA ARG A 28 -13.22 2.75 -3.36
C ARG A 28 -12.82 4.22 -3.18
N ASN A 29 -11.61 4.56 -3.65
CA ASN A 29 -11.08 5.91 -3.65
C ASN A 29 -11.07 6.56 -2.24
N THR A 30 -10.74 5.76 -1.25
CA THR A 30 -10.51 6.20 0.13
C THR A 30 -9.12 5.77 0.60
N VAL A 31 -8.64 6.43 1.65
CA VAL A 31 -7.44 5.98 2.39
C VAL A 31 -7.89 5.27 3.65
N THR A 32 -7.52 3.99 3.78
CA THR A 32 -7.70 3.23 5.02
C THR A 32 -6.35 3.02 5.70
N ALA A 33 -6.20 3.50 6.93
CA ALA A 33 -4.99 3.26 7.73
C ALA A 33 -5.14 2.02 8.61
N PHE A 34 -4.13 1.15 8.63
CA PHE A 34 -3.99 0.07 9.61
C PHE A 34 -3.00 0.52 10.68
N ILE A 35 -3.47 0.62 11.92
CA ILE A 35 -2.69 1.00 13.10
C ILE A 35 -2.64 -0.15 14.11
N GLY A 36 -1.70 -0.08 15.06
CA GLY A 36 -1.53 -1.08 16.11
C GLY A 36 -0.05 -1.36 16.41
N PRO A 37 0.26 -2.09 17.49
CA PRO A 37 1.63 -2.42 17.87
C PRO A 37 2.40 -3.18 16.80
N SER A 38 3.73 -3.17 16.87
CA SER A 38 4.57 -4.00 16.00
C SER A 38 4.23 -5.49 16.19
N GLY A 39 4.19 -6.25 15.08
CA GLY A 39 3.88 -7.67 15.10
C GLY A 39 2.39 -8.03 15.28
N CYS A 40 1.46 -7.08 15.36
CA CYS A 40 0.03 -7.37 15.52
C CYS A 40 -0.71 -7.85 14.26
N GLY A 41 -0.02 -8.00 13.10
CA GLY A 41 -0.60 -8.57 11.88
C GLY A 41 -0.90 -7.58 10.75
N LYS A 42 -0.72 -6.26 10.90
CA LYS A 42 -1.03 -5.23 9.89
C LYS A 42 -0.40 -5.52 8.51
N SER A 43 0.92 -5.63 8.47
CA SER A 43 1.65 -5.91 7.21
C SER A 43 1.36 -7.32 6.68
N THR A 44 1.05 -8.27 7.57
CA THR A 44 0.58 -9.60 7.16
C THR A 44 -0.74 -9.48 6.40
N PHE A 45 -1.73 -8.77 6.97
CA PHE A 45 -3.01 -8.58 6.31
C PHE A 45 -2.88 -7.73 5.03
N LEU A 46 -2.08 -6.65 5.05
CA LEU A 46 -1.79 -5.85 3.86
C LEU A 46 -1.30 -6.71 2.69
N ARG A 47 -0.34 -7.62 2.96
CA ARG A 47 0.26 -8.51 1.95
C ARG A 47 -0.65 -9.63 1.48
N LEU A 48 -1.74 -9.93 2.17
CA LEU A 48 -2.77 -10.84 1.67
C LEU A 48 -3.52 -10.22 0.49
N LEU A 49 -3.70 -8.90 0.47
CA LEU A 49 -4.47 -8.20 -0.56
C LEU A 49 -3.82 -8.27 -1.97
N ASN A 50 -2.53 -8.59 -2.06
CA ASN A 50 -1.82 -8.81 -3.32
C ASN A 50 -1.15 -10.19 -3.41
N ARG A 51 -1.50 -11.10 -2.49
CA ARG A 51 -0.99 -12.47 -2.42
C ARG A 51 0.55 -12.55 -2.28
N MET A 52 1.18 -11.53 -1.66
CA MET A 52 2.63 -11.57 -1.41
C MET A 52 3.00 -12.65 -0.39
N ASN A 53 2.08 -13.04 0.50
CA ASN A 53 2.32 -14.09 1.49
C ASN A 53 2.40 -15.48 0.87
N ASP A 54 1.93 -15.68 -0.38
CA ASP A 54 2.09 -16.95 -1.12
C ASP A 54 3.57 -17.31 -1.37
N LEU A 55 4.47 -16.32 -1.25
CA LEU A 55 5.92 -16.54 -1.39
C LEU A 55 6.56 -17.13 -0.12
N ILE A 56 5.81 -17.27 0.96
CA ILE A 56 6.28 -17.80 2.24
C ILE A 56 5.77 -19.23 2.39
N GLU A 57 6.69 -20.18 2.49
CA GLU A 57 6.35 -21.60 2.65
C GLU A 57 5.63 -21.84 3.99
N GLY A 58 4.73 -22.84 4.00
CA GLY A 58 4.02 -23.26 5.20
C GLY A 58 2.92 -22.30 5.64
N THR A 59 2.49 -21.36 4.80
CA THR A 59 1.36 -20.48 5.11
C THR A 59 0.03 -21.15 4.81
N ARG A 60 -1.01 -20.77 5.57
CA ARG A 60 -2.39 -21.23 5.36
C ARG A 60 -3.36 -20.08 5.59
N LEU A 61 -4.28 -19.90 4.64
CA LEU A 61 -5.39 -18.96 4.69
C LEU A 61 -6.73 -19.70 4.81
N SER A 62 -7.66 -19.17 5.57
CA SER A 62 -9.08 -19.49 5.49
C SER A 62 -9.91 -18.21 5.59
N GLY A 63 -11.19 -18.28 5.21
CA GLY A 63 -12.02 -17.09 4.99
C GLY A 63 -11.94 -16.62 3.54
N GLU A 64 -12.42 -15.43 3.26
CA GLU A 64 -12.58 -14.93 1.91
C GLU A 64 -12.02 -13.49 1.79
N ILE A 65 -11.30 -13.20 0.71
CA ILE A 65 -10.87 -11.83 0.37
C ILE A 65 -11.29 -11.55 -1.08
N ARG A 66 -12.11 -10.52 -1.26
CA ARG A 66 -12.57 -10.09 -2.59
C ARG A 66 -12.08 -8.70 -2.94
N ILE A 67 -11.74 -8.51 -4.21
CA ILE A 67 -11.46 -7.21 -4.82
C ILE A 67 -12.41 -7.05 -5.99
N ASP A 68 -13.16 -5.96 -6.02
CA ASP A 68 -14.21 -5.71 -7.01
C ASP A 68 -15.25 -6.85 -7.12
N GLY A 69 -15.50 -7.54 -6.01
CA GLY A 69 -16.43 -8.68 -5.94
C GLY A 69 -15.81 -10.04 -6.35
N GLU A 70 -14.59 -10.07 -6.88
CA GLU A 70 -13.88 -11.29 -7.26
C GLU A 70 -13.05 -11.82 -6.10
N ASP A 71 -13.17 -13.12 -5.77
CA ASP A 71 -12.34 -13.79 -4.77
C ASP A 71 -10.90 -13.89 -5.29
N ILE A 72 -9.97 -13.18 -4.62
CA ILE A 72 -8.56 -13.13 -5.05
C ILE A 72 -7.77 -14.41 -4.72
N TYR A 73 -8.34 -15.35 -3.98
CA TYR A 73 -7.78 -16.68 -3.68
C TYR A 73 -8.50 -17.81 -4.43
N GLY A 74 -9.41 -17.47 -5.36
CA GLY A 74 -10.08 -18.42 -6.24
C GLY A 74 -9.09 -19.21 -7.11
N ARG A 75 -9.49 -20.40 -7.58
CA ARG A 75 -8.62 -21.32 -8.33
C ARG A 75 -8.15 -20.75 -9.67
N ASP A 76 -8.97 -19.92 -10.29
CA ASP A 76 -8.72 -19.38 -11.63
C ASP A 76 -8.08 -17.98 -11.63
N VAL A 77 -7.61 -17.51 -10.47
CA VAL A 77 -7.05 -16.16 -10.33
C VAL A 77 -5.61 -16.12 -10.84
N GLU A 78 -5.39 -15.34 -11.89
CA GLU A 78 -4.06 -15.03 -12.40
C GLU A 78 -3.36 -14.01 -11.48
N VAL A 79 -2.44 -14.50 -10.65
CA VAL A 79 -1.75 -13.68 -9.61
C VAL A 79 -0.98 -12.52 -10.22
N VAL A 80 -0.47 -12.67 -11.44
CA VAL A 80 0.23 -11.58 -12.16
C VAL A 80 -0.74 -10.45 -12.48
N GLU A 81 -1.95 -10.76 -12.96
CA GLU A 81 -2.98 -9.77 -13.24
C GLU A 81 -3.49 -9.09 -11.95
N LEU A 82 -3.65 -9.86 -10.87
CA LEU A 82 -3.96 -9.30 -9.56
C LEU A 82 -2.91 -8.27 -9.13
N ARG A 83 -1.61 -8.60 -9.24
CA ARG A 83 -0.50 -7.71 -8.85
C ARG A 83 -0.33 -6.48 -9.75
N LYS A 84 -0.92 -6.48 -10.94
CA LYS A 84 -1.05 -5.26 -11.76
C LYS A 84 -2.13 -4.34 -11.21
N LYS A 85 -3.26 -4.91 -10.76
CA LYS A 85 -4.37 -4.16 -10.15
C LYS A 85 -4.02 -3.62 -8.76
N VAL A 86 -3.15 -4.30 -8.02
CA VAL A 86 -2.80 -4.00 -6.62
C VAL A 86 -1.31 -3.71 -6.50
N GLY A 87 -0.96 -2.43 -6.62
CA GLY A 87 0.42 -1.95 -6.46
C GLY A 87 0.87 -1.98 -5.00
N MET A 88 2.19 -2.12 -4.79
CA MET A 88 2.79 -2.16 -3.44
C MET A 88 3.98 -1.22 -3.32
N VAL A 89 3.99 -0.43 -2.24
CA VAL A 89 5.11 0.41 -1.80
C VAL A 89 5.59 -0.10 -0.45
N PHE A 90 6.86 -0.41 -0.36
CA PHE A 90 7.48 -0.99 0.84
C PHE A 90 8.01 0.07 1.80
N GLN A 91 8.21 -0.32 3.05
CA GLN A 91 8.73 0.51 4.12
C GLN A 91 10.10 1.12 3.78
N LYS A 92 11.02 0.30 3.28
CA LYS A 92 12.33 0.80 2.81
C LYS A 92 12.26 1.03 1.31
N PRO A 93 12.71 2.19 0.82
CA PRO A 93 12.85 2.40 -0.61
C PRO A 93 13.67 1.28 -1.22
N ASN A 94 13.18 0.72 -2.31
CA ASN A 94 13.80 -0.41 -3.00
C ASN A 94 13.92 -0.17 -4.51
N PRO A 95 14.55 0.93 -4.94
CA PRO A 95 14.78 1.15 -6.36
C PRO A 95 15.64 0.03 -6.93
N PHE A 96 15.40 -0.36 -8.17
CA PHE A 96 16.27 -1.29 -8.88
C PHE A 96 17.63 -0.62 -9.17
N PRO A 97 18.73 -1.39 -9.29
CA PRO A 97 20.05 -0.88 -9.67
C PRO A 97 20.07 -0.49 -11.16
N LYS A 98 19.24 0.47 -11.50
CA LYS A 98 18.94 0.98 -12.84
C LYS A 98 18.79 2.49 -12.79
N THR A 99 18.61 3.11 -13.96
CA THR A 99 18.32 4.55 -14.04
C THR A 99 16.94 4.88 -13.45
N ILE A 100 16.71 6.17 -13.19
CA ILE A 100 15.40 6.70 -12.74
C ILE A 100 14.33 6.29 -13.76
N TYR A 101 14.57 6.53 -15.05
CA TYR A 101 13.66 6.15 -16.14
C TYR A 101 13.37 4.64 -16.14
N GLU A 102 14.41 3.81 -16.09
CA GLU A 102 14.28 2.37 -16.14
C GLU A 102 13.50 1.79 -14.94
N ASN A 103 13.59 2.42 -13.76
CA ASN A 103 12.80 2.02 -12.61
C ASN A 103 11.30 2.16 -12.89
N VAL A 104 10.87 3.28 -13.46
CA VAL A 104 9.44 3.53 -13.75
C VAL A 104 8.98 2.72 -14.94
N ALA A 105 9.78 2.64 -16.01
CA ALA A 105 9.47 1.91 -17.23
C ALA A 105 9.45 0.38 -17.05
N TYR A 106 10.07 -0.14 -15.99
CA TYR A 106 10.28 -1.58 -15.80
C TYR A 106 8.99 -2.38 -15.84
N GLY A 107 7.99 -1.98 -15.04
CA GLY A 107 6.69 -2.65 -14.97
C GLY A 107 5.97 -2.68 -16.32
N LEU A 108 6.04 -1.60 -17.09
CA LEU A 108 5.44 -1.52 -18.42
C LEU A 108 6.07 -2.53 -19.38
N ARG A 109 7.40 -2.61 -19.40
CA ARG A 109 8.14 -3.52 -20.29
C ARG A 109 7.91 -5.00 -19.94
N VAL A 110 7.95 -5.33 -18.65
CA VAL A 110 7.67 -6.70 -18.18
C VAL A 110 6.25 -7.12 -18.57
N ASN A 111 5.30 -6.19 -18.57
CA ASN A 111 3.93 -6.42 -19.01
C ASN A 111 3.74 -6.34 -20.54
N GLY A 112 4.82 -6.35 -21.32
CA GLY A 112 4.78 -6.46 -22.77
C GLY A 112 4.56 -5.15 -23.52
N VAL A 113 4.55 -3.99 -22.87
CA VAL A 113 4.46 -2.68 -23.53
C VAL A 113 5.76 -2.41 -24.30
N ARG A 114 5.67 -2.30 -25.63
CA ARG A 114 6.81 -2.09 -26.55
C ARG A 114 6.83 -0.70 -27.17
N ASP A 115 5.68 -0.04 -27.20
CA ASP A 115 5.58 1.32 -27.75
C ASP A 115 6.35 2.31 -26.88
N ARG A 116 7.43 2.85 -27.44
CA ARG A 116 8.34 3.78 -26.76
C ARG A 116 7.62 5.08 -26.37
N ARG A 117 6.74 5.60 -27.22
CA ARG A 117 6.01 6.85 -26.93
C ARG A 117 5.10 6.66 -25.73
N LEU A 118 4.36 5.55 -25.70
CA LEU A 118 3.51 5.21 -24.57
C LEU A 118 4.32 5.03 -23.29
N ILE A 119 5.50 4.40 -23.36
CA ILE A 119 6.38 4.25 -22.18
C ILE A 119 6.85 5.62 -21.70
N ASP A 120 7.31 6.50 -22.60
CA ASP A 120 7.78 7.85 -22.25
C ASP A 120 6.67 8.68 -21.59
N GLU A 121 5.46 8.68 -22.15
CA GLU A 121 4.27 9.34 -21.57
C GLU A 121 3.92 8.80 -20.18
N ARG A 122 3.99 7.49 -20.00
CA ARG A 122 3.71 6.83 -18.71
C ARG A 122 4.77 7.14 -17.67
N VAL A 123 6.04 7.14 -18.03
CA VAL A 123 7.14 7.51 -17.14
C VAL A 123 6.97 8.95 -16.65
N GLU A 124 6.71 9.89 -17.58
CA GLU A 124 6.49 11.28 -17.23
C GLU A 124 5.26 11.45 -16.32
N SER A 125 4.11 10.90 -16.72
CA SER A 125 2.88 11.02 -15.94
C SER A 125 3.01 10.39 -14.54
N SER A 126 3.70 9.25 -14.43
CA SER A 126 3.90 8.58 -13.13
C SER A 126 4.85 9.34 -12.22
N LEU A 127 5.91 9.95 -12.78
CA LEU A 127 6.81 10.82 -12.02
C LEU A 127 6.13 12.11 -11.57
N LYS A 128 5.23 12.66 -12.41
CA LYS A 128 4.36 13.79 -12.02
C LYS A 128 3.38 13.38 -10.93
N GLY A 129 2.69 12.25 -11.12
CA GLY A 129 1.78 11.69 -10.13
C GLY A 129 2.45 11.35 -8.79
N ALA A 130 3.75 11.10 -8.76
CA ALA A 130 4.55 10.91 -7.55
C ALA A 130 5.22 12.20 -7.03
N ALA A 131 4.87 13.38 -7.57
CA ALA A 131 5.46 14.67 -7.23
C ALA A 131 7.00 14.68 -7.30
N LEU A 132 7.58 13.97 -8.29
CA LEU A 132 9.03 13.81 -8.43
C LEU A 132 9.56 14.38 -9.75
N TRP A 133 8.71 14.60 -10.76
CA TRP A 133 9.10 15.00 -12.11
C TRP A 133 10.04 16.21 -12.16
N ASP A 134 9.68 17.30 -11.51
CA ASP A 134 10.46 18.53 -11.55
C ASP A 134 11.85 18.41 -10.92
N GLU A 135 12.03 17.46 -10.02
CA GLU A 135 13.30 17.19 -9.37
C GLU A 135 14.23 16.28 -10.21
N VAL A 136 13.66 15.54 -11.20
CA VAL A 136 14.43 14.48 -11.89
C VAL A 136 14.38 14.54 -13.42
N LYS A 137 13.54 15.37 -14.05
CA LYS A 137 13.33 15.43 -15.50
C LYS A 137 14.62 15.59 -16.30
N ASP A 138 15.60 16.33 -15.78
CA ASP A 138 16.89 16.58 -16.46
C ASP A 138 17.94 15.49 -16.16
N LYS A 139 17.62 14.51 -15.31
CA LYS A 139 18.54 13.44 -14.89
C LYS A 139 17.96 12.04 -14.94
N LEU A 140 16.96 11.79 -15.78
CA LEU A 140 16.27 10.50 -15.90
C LEU A 140 17.20 9.32 -16.23
N LYS A 141 18.33 9.56 -16.86
CA LYS A 141 19.34 8.55 -17.21
C LYS A 141 20.35 8.28 -16.08
N LYS A 142 20.30 9.04 -14.99
CA LYS A 142 21.17 8.80 -13.83
C LYS A 142 20.68 7.64 -12.99
N SER A 143 21.58 7.09 -12.17
CA SER A 143 21.26 6.01 -11.25
C SER A 143 20.18 6.42 -10.25
N ALA A 144 19.22 5.55 -10.00
CA ALA A 144 18.20 5.76 -8.96
C ALA A 144 18.81 5.86 -7.54
N PHE A 145 19.99 5.28 -7.32
CA PHE A 145 20.69 5.36 -6.04
C PHE A 145 21.33 6.73 -5.75
N GLU A 146 21.42 7.63 -6.75
CA GLU A 146 21.86 9.00 -6.53
C GLU A 146 20.78 9.91 -5.92
N LEU A 147 19.54 9.39 -5.80
CA LEU A 147 18.42 10.10 -5.21
C LEU A 147 18.48 10.04 -3.67
N SER A 148 17.97 11.07 -3.00
CA SER A 148 17.74 11.05 -1.54
C SER A 148 16.71 9.98 -1.15
N GLY A 149 16.66 9.56 0.11
CA GLY A 149 15.71 8.55 0.59
C GLY A 149 14.26 8.89 0.25
N GLY A 150 13.83 10.14 0.47
CA GLY A 150 12.49 10.60 0.12
C GLY A 150 12.22 10.62 -1.40
N GLN A 151 13.23 10.96 -2.20
CA GLN A 151 13.14 10.86 -3.66
C GLN A 151 13.06 9.41 -4.14
N GLN A 152 13.85 8.50 -3.54
CA GLN A 152 13.79 7.07 -3.83
C GLN A 152 12.42 6.49 -3.50
N GLN A 153 11.82 6.91 -2.38
CA GLN A 153 10.48 6.45 -2.01
C GLN A 153 9.42 6.93 -3.01
N ARG A 154 9.47 8.21 -3.42
CA ARG A 154 8.58 8.72 -4.46
C ARG A 154 8.84 8.08 -5.82
N LEU A 155 10.08 7.68 -6.13
CA LEU A 155 10.39 6.87 -7.32
C LEU A 155 9.73 5.49 -7.24
N CYS A 156 9.74 4.82 -6.07
CA CYS A 156 9.04 3.55 -5.88
C CYS A 156 7.52 3.70 -6.03
N ILE A 157 6.95 4.83 -5.58
CA ILE A 157 5.54 5.17 -5.83
C ILE A 157 5.30 5.36 -7.34
N ALA A 158 6.12 6.17 -8.04
CA ALA A 158 6.01 6.35 -9.49
C ALA A 158 6.08 5.03 -10.25
N ARG A 159 6.97 4.12 -9.84
CA ARG A 159 7.07 2.77 -10.41
C ARG A 159 5.78 1.98 -10.24
N ALA A 160 5.14 2.06 -9.07
CA ALA A 160 3.86 1.41 -8.83
C ALA A 160 2.73 2.02 -9.67
N LEU A 161 2.68 3.34 -9.81
CA LEU A 161 1.67 4.06 -10.59
C LEU A 161 1.77 3.79 -12.09
N ALA A 162 2.95 3.49 -12.62
CA ALA A 162 3.19 3.32 -14.06
C ALA A 162 2.32 2.25 -14.70
N VAL A 163 1.99 1.19 -13.97
CA VAL A 163 1.12 0.10 -14.44
C VAL A 163 -0.38 0.41 -14.26
N ARG A 164 -0.74 1.58 -13.71
CA ARG A 164 -2.12 2.00 -13.42
C ARG A 164 -2.89 1.01 -12.55
N PRO A 165 -2.45 0.76 -11.32
CA PRO A 165 -3.22 -0.06 -10.40
C PRO A 165 -4.55 0.62 -10.07
N SER A 166 -5.52 -0.13 -9.54
CA SER A 166 -6.73 0.45 -8.93
C SER A 166 -6.59 0.61 -7.42
N ILE A 167 -5.67 -0.15 -6.82
CA ILE A 167 -5.39 -0.18 -5.39
C ILE A 167 -3.90 0.03 -5.16
N LEU A 168 -3.54 0.84 -4.18
CA LEU A 168 -2.17 1.09 -3.77
C LEU A 168 -1.99 0.74 -2.29
N LEU A 169 -1.19 -0.29 -2.04
CA LEU A 169 -0.80 -0.72 -0.71
C LEU A 169 0.50 -0.04 -0.30
N MET A 170 0.56 0.52 0.90
CA MET A 170 1.73 1.21 1.43
C MET A 170 2.08 0.66 2.82
N ASP A 171 3.21 -0.03 2.91
CA ASP A 171 3.70 -0.58 4.19
C ASP A 171 4.68 0.42 4.81
N GLU A 172 4.23 1.24 5.76
CA GLU A 172 5.00 2.27 6.47
C GLU A 172 5.82 3.21 5.55
N PRO A 173 5.21 3.85 4.54
CA PRO A 173 5.93 4.48 3.43
C PRO A 173 6.80 5.68 3.82
N ALA A 174 6.65 6.23 5.02
CA ALA A 174 7.38 7.41 5.50
C ALA A 174 8.23 7.15 6.75
N SER A 175 8.25 5.92 7.28
CA SER A 175 8.89 5.62 8.58
C SER A 175 10.41 5.86 8.64
N ALA A 176 11.08 5.80 7.49
CA ALA A 176 12.54 6.00 7.38
C ALA A 176 12.92 7.38 6.79
N LEU A 177 11.95 8.32 6.70
CA LEU A 177 12.14 9.60 6.03
C LEU A 177 12.24 10.75 7.04
N ASP A 178 12.91 11.82 6.62
CA ASP A 178 12.91 13.09 7.34
C ASP A 178 11.52 13.76 7.32
N PRO A 179 11.25 14.73 8.21
CA PRO A 179 9.93 15.36 8.33
C PRO A 179 9.44 16.04 7.04
N ILE A 180 10.35 16.65 6.25
CA ILE A 180 9.99 17.32 4.99
C ILE A 180 9.58 16.29 3.94
N SER A 181 10.35 15.21 3.82
CA SER A 181 10.02 14.10 2.93
C SER A 181 8.73 13.39 3.35
N THR A 182 8.48 13.25 4.66
CA THR A 182 7.24 12.69 5.21
C THR A 182 6.04 13.54 4.81
N SER A 183 6.10 14.87 4.98
CA SER A 183 5.01 15.77 4.56
C SER A 183 4.71 15.64 3.06
N LYS A 184 5.74 15.57 2.21
CA LYS A 184 5.55 15.35 0.77
C LYS A 184 4.85 14.04 0.44
N ILE A 185 5.10 12.97 1.20
CA ILE A 185 4.39 11.68 1.02
C ILE A 185 2.93 11.80 1.50
N GLU A 186 2.66 12.52 2.59
CA GLU A 186 1.30 12.75 3.08
C GLU A 186 0.46 13.55 2.06
N ASP A 187 1.02 14.65 1.54
CA ASP A 187 0.36 15.45 0.47
C ASP A 187 0.09 14.60 -0.77
N LEU A 188 1.06 13.76 -1.13
CA LEU A 188 0.94 12.83 -2.26
C LEU A 188 -0.18 11.81 -2.05
N ILE A 189 -0.32 11.22 -0.86
CA ILE A 189 -1.41 10.28 -0.53
C ILE A 189 -2.77 10.99 -0.69
N TYR A 190 -2.88 12.23 -0.24
CA TYR A 190 -4.10 13.01 -0.36
C TYR A 190 -4.51 13.24 -1.83
N GLU A 191 -3.56 13.50 -2.71
CA GLU A 191 -3.84 13.64 -4.14
C GLU A 191 -4.17 12.30 -4.81
N LEU A 192 -3.42 11.24 -4.47
CA LEU A 192 -3.59 9.92 -5.06
C LEU A 192 -4.96 9.28 -4.72
N LYS A 193 -5.54 9.55 -3.55
CA LYS A 193 -6.85 8.96 -3.19
C LYS A 193 -7.99 9.36 -4.14
N LYS A 194 -7.83 10.43 -4.92
CA LYS A 194 -8.83 10.85 -5.91
C LYS A 194 -9.02 9.81 -7.02
N GLU A 195 -7.97 9.04 -7.30
CA GLU A 195 -7.95 8.04 -8.38
C GLU A 195 -7.78 6.62 -7.87
N TYR A 196 -7.13 6.43 -6.71
CA TYR A 196 -6.72 5.13 -6.18
C TYR A 196 -7.39 4.83 -4.84
N THR A 197 -7.72 3.56 -4.60
CA THR A 197 -8.00 3.07 -3.25
C THR A 197 -6.67 2.81 -2.55
N ILE A 198 -6.45 3.42 -1.39
CA ILE A 198 -5.15 3.35 -0.70
C ILE A 198 -5.33 2.63 0.64
N VAL A 199 -4.46 1.66 0.90
CA VAL A 199 -4.35 1.01 2.21
C VAL A 199 -2.94 1.27 2.74
N ILE A 200 -2.84 1.97 3.86
CA ILE A 200 -1.56 2.32 4.47
C ILE A 200 -1.39 1.66 5.83
N VAL A 201 -0.28 0.98 6.05
CA VAL A 201 0.16 0.60 7.40
C VAL A 201 1.03 1.72 7.95
N THR A 202 0.76 2.16 9.17
CA THR A 202 1.61 3.11 9.88
C THR A 202 1.58 2.87 11.38
N HIS A 203 2.69 3.13 12.05
CA HIS A 203 2.78 3.19 13.51
C HIS A 203 2.72 4.63 14.03
N ASN A 204 2.65 5.63 13.13
CA ASN A 204 2.51 7.04 13.49
C ASN A 204 1.04 7.44 13.49
N MET A 205 0.49 7.63 14.69
CA MET A 205 -0.93 7.99 14.90
C MET A 205 -1.28 9.32 14.26
N GLN A 206 -0.37 10.31 14.34
CA GLN A 206 -0.59 11.62 13.74
C GLN A 206 -0.65 11.52 12.21
N GLN A 207 0.17 10.68 11.60
CA GLN A 207 0.10 10.41 10.16
C GLN A 207 -1.25 9.77 9.80
N ALA A 208 -1.65 8.70 10.52
CA ALA A 208 -2.94 8.07 10.29
C ALA A 208 -4.09 9.08 10.38
N ALA A 209 -4.10 9.93 11.41
CA ALA A 209 -5.12 10.96 11.62
C ALA A 209 -5.19 11.99 10.48
N ARG A 210 -4.03 12.33 9.86
CA ARG A 210 -3.98 13.32 8.77
C ARG A 210 -4.36 12.76 7.40
N VAL A 211 -3.94 11.54 7.09
CA VAL A 211 -4.03 11.04 5.70
C VAL A 211 -5.20 10.11 5.45
N SER A 212 -5.79 9.48 6.48
CA SER A 212 -6.80 8.45 6.26
C SER A 212 -8.24 8.93 6.46
N ASP A 213 -9.14 8.33 5.70
CA ASP A 213 -10.60 8.52 5.83
C ASP A 213 -11.16 7.53 6.87
N ARG A 214 -10.61 6.31 6.90
CA ARG A 214 -10.95 5.26 7.86
C ARG A 214 -9.71 4.68 8.50
N THR A 215 -9.85 4.21 9.72
CA THR A 215 -8.75 3.60 10.49
C THR A 215 -9.19 2.25 11.04
N ALA A 216 -8.32 1.25 10.90
CA ALA A 216 -8.48 -0.09 11.43
C ALA A 216 -7.40 -0.34 12.50
N PHE A 217 -7.82 -0.60 13.73
CA PHE A 217 -6.92 -0.93 14.83
C PHE A 217 -6.75 -2.44 14.96
N PHE A 218 -5.52 -2.90 14.77
CA PHE A 218 -5.12 -4.30 14.92
C PHE A 218 -4.41 -4.51 16.26
N TYR A 219 -4.78 -5.59 16.94
CA TYR A 219 -4.12 -6.01 18.18
C TYR A 219 -4.08 -7.53 18.27
N MET A 220 -2.91 -8.12 18.50
CA MET A 220 -2.69 -9.58 18.65
C MET A 220 -3.34 -10.46 17.56
N GLY A 221 -3.31 -9.98 16.33
CA GLY A 221 -3.87 -10.69 15.17
C GLY A 221 -5.36 -10.46 14.93
N GLU A 222 -6.01 -9.64 15.73
CA GLU A 222 -7.44 -9.35 15.65
C GLU A 222 -7.68 -7.91 15.17
N LEU A 223 -8.78 -7.68 14.46
CA LEU A 223 -9.31 -6.36 14.17
C LEU A 223 -10.19 -5.92 15.33
N VAL A 224 -9.66 -5.05 16.19
CA VAL A 224 -10.35 -4.58 17.41
C VAL A 224 -11.44 -3.59 17.09
N GLU A 225 -11.13 -2.63 16.20
CA GLU A 225 -12.05 -1.57 15.81
C GLU A 225 -11.76 -1.09 14.38
N TYR A 226 -12.81 -0.73 13.63
CA TYR A 226 -12.71 -0.15 12.30
C TYR A 226 -13.80 0.88 12.10
N ASP A 227 -13.42 2.17 11.99
CA ASP A 227 -14.37 3.25 11.85
C ASP A 227 -13.76 4.44 11.05
N GLN A 228 -14.53 5.52 10.91
CA GLN A 228 -14.02 6.79 10.41
C GLN A 228 -12.86 7.26 11.26
N THR A 229 -11.82 7.78 10.63
CA THR A 229 -10.59 8.18 11.32
C THR A 229 -10.86 9.19 12.43
N GLN A 230 -11.72 10.17 12.17
CA GLN A 230 -12.09 11.16 13.18
C GLN A 230 -12.72 10.50 14.42
N GLN A 231 -13.63 9.54 14.22
CA GLN A 231 -14.28 8.80 15.31
C GLN A 231 -13.25 7.98 16.11
N MET A 232 -12.34 7.29 15.41
CA MET A 232 -11.29 6.46 16.03
C MET A 232 -10.35 7.24 16.94
N PHE A 233 -10.04 8.49 16.60
CA PHE A 233 -9.09 9.31 17.37
C PHE A 233 -9.75 10.21 18.41
N LEU A 234 -11.01 10.62 18.22
CA LEU A 234 -11.69 11.53 19.14
C LEU A 234 -12.61 10.83 20.14
N ASN A 235 -13.25 9.74 19.71
CA ASN A 235 -14.24 9.03 20.53
C ASN A 235 -14.32 7.55 20.12
N PRO A 236 -13.23 6.77 20.35
CA PRO A 236 -13.23 5.35 20.01
C PRO A 236 -14.27 4.56 20.82
N SER A 237 -14.86 3.55 20.21
CA SER A 237 -15.92 2.74 20.82
C SER A 237 -15.34 1.61 21.71
N LYS A 238 -14.04 1.31 21.57
CA LYS A 238 -13.36 0.24 22.30
C LYS A 238 -12.33 0.84 23.26
N GLU A 239 -12.34 0.38 24.52
CA GLU A 239 -11.36 0.78 25.53
C GLU A 239 -9.91 0.49 25.09
N ALA A 240 -9.70 -0.67 24.42
CA ALA A 240 -8.38 -1.03 23.90
C ALA A 240 -7.88 -0.03 22.82
N THR A 241 -8.79 0.50 22.00
CA THR A 241 -8.46 1.55 21.02
C THR A 241 -8.14 2.85 21.72
N GLN A 242 -8.96 3.26 22.70
CA GLN A 242 -8.75 4.47 23.49
C GLN A 242 -7.37 4.46 24.16
N ASN A 243 -7.00 3.36 24.80
CA ASN A 243 -5.70 3.21 25.48
C ASN A 243 -4.51 3.21 24.52
N TYR A 244 -4.74 2.94 23.22
CA TYR A 244 -3.69 2.91 22.21
C TYR A 244 -3.49 4.25 21.50
N VAL A 245 -4.57 5.04 21.32
CA VAL A 245 -4.52 6.30 20.55
C VAL A 245 -4.32 7.55 21.43
N THR A 246 -4.54 7.44 22.75
CA THR A 246 -4.24 8.48 23.75
C THR A 246 -2.84 8.33 24.33
#